data_b9d830050f0d9bb3b809a029a281f6f1
#
_entry.id   b9d830050f0d9bb3b809a029a281f6f1
#
_cell.length_a   1.000
_cell.length_b   1.000
_cell.length_c   1.000
_cell.angle_alpha   90.00
_cell.angle_beta   90.00
_cell.angle_gamma   90.00
#
_symmetry.space_group_name_H-M   'P 1'
#
loop_
_entity.id
_entity.type
_entity.pdbx_description
1 polymer ?
#
loop_
_entity_poly.entity_id
_entity_poly.type
_entity_poly.pdbx_seq_one_letter_code
_entity_poly.pdbx_strand_id
1 'polypeptide(L)'
;FLALVSLGACDDGCEDYLDQYESILYFKNNGEQHVTIYDTSNEASCEFTVIRAGYNSKKYSTVDVSVLDAVNIQIYNAENETDYKLLPDNCFKLETPTLAFEDTDNHKKVKAFFYIDKIKELDKANYILPLVLNNSSDDINIDKRQIFIVPDIVTPYLYFEKSGYQPYKAEEGGETSFDITIPISMPMENNWDFDCTLKINPELLTAYNETNHADFELLPDN
;
A
#
# COMPACT_ATOMS: atom_id res chain seq x y z
N PHE A 1 24.28 67.48 3.71
CA PHE A 1 22.90 67.13 3.34
C PHE A 1 22.85 65.63 3.01
N LEU A 2 22.34 64.86 3.95
CA LEU A 2 22.09 63.43 3.81
C LEU A 2 20.64 63.24 3.40
N ALA A 3 20.38 62.82 2.15
CA ALA A 3 19.04 62.48 1.71
C ALA A 3 18.72 61.06 2.16
N LEU A 4 17.81 60.93 3.12
CA LEU A 4 17.16 59.64 3.44
C LEU A 4 16.14 59.31 2.32
N VAL A 5 16.48 58.34 1.50
CA VAL A 5 15.49 57.68 0.59
C VAL A 5 14.77 56.67 1.43
N SER A 6 13.52 56.96 1.80
CA SER A 6 12.58 56.00 2.35
C SER A 6 12.13 55.07 1.21
N LEU A 7 12.66 53.84 1.23
CA LEU A 7 12.07 52.75 0.43
C LEU A 7 10.70 52.42 1.04
N GLY A 8 9.64 52.95 0.45
CA GLY A 8 8.30 52.45 0.72
C GLY A 8 8.24 51.01 0.21
N ALA A 9 8.17 50.04 1.09
CA ALA A 9 7.79 48.70 0.75
C ALA A 9 6.35 48.75 0.22
N CYS A 10 6.16 48.42 -1.05
CA CYS A 10 4.82 48.13 -1.61
C CYS A 10 4.34 46.84 -0.94
N ASP A 11 3.42 46.97 0.00
CA ASP A 11 2.84 45.82 0.72
C ASP A 11 1.42 45.48 0.22
N ASP A 12 0.88 46.20 -0.76
CA ASP A 12 -0.53 46.07 -1.14
C ASP A 12 -0.76 45.39 -2.53
N GLY A 13 0.30 44.96 -3.22
CA GLY A 13 0.17 44.42 -4.59
C GLY A 13 0.22 42.87 -4.70
N CYS A 14 0.60 42.16 -3.65
CA CYS A 14 0.72 40.70 -3.70
C CYS A 14 -0.59 39.96 -3.37
N GLU A 15 -1.44 40.52 -2.54
CA GLU A 15 -2.71 39.87 -2.13
C GLU A 15 -3.71 39.81 -3.29
N ASP A 16 -3.87 40.91 -4.05
CA ASP A 16 -4.77 40.97 -5.21
C ASP A 16 -4.36 40.00 -6.35
N TYR A 17 -3.08 39.66 -6.46
CA TYR A 17 -2.60 38.74 -7.48
C TYR A 17 -2.88 37.27 -7.08
N LEU A 18 -2.84 36.94 -5.81
CA LEU A 18 -3.06 35.60 -5.29
C LEU A 18 -4.55 35.22 -5.29
N ASP A 19 -5.44 36.20 -5.12
CA ASP A 19 -6.91 36.00 -5.18
C ASP A 19 -7.42 35.54 -6.56
N GLN A 20 -6.56 35.58 -7.59
CA GLN A 20 -6.88 35.06 -8.93
C GLN A 20 -6.78 33.52 -9.01
N TYR A 21 -6.15 32.87 -8.05
CA TYR A 21 -6.01 31.43 -8.03
C TYR A 21 -7.11 30.79 -7.19
N GLU A 22 -8.16 30.36 -7.86
CA GLU A 22 -9.25 29.61 -7.23
C GLU A 22 -8.75 28.30 -6.62
N SER A 23 -9.48 27.81 -5.62
CA SER A 23 -9.17 26.52 -4.99
C SER A 23 -9.40 25.38 -5.97
N ILE A 24 -8.45 24.47 -6.07
CA ILE A 24 -8.51 23.29 -6.94
C ILE A 24 -8.21 22.02 -6.15
N LEU A 25 -9.05 21.01 -6.35
CA LEU A 25 -8.97 19.70 -5.69
C LEU A 25 -8.40 18.64 -6.63
N TYR A 26 -7.58 17.74 -6.09
CA TYR A 26 -7.02 16.63 -6.84
C TYR A 26 -6.49 15.52 -5.93
N PHE A 27 -6.36 14.29 -6.44
CA PHE A 27 -5.62 13.24 -5.76
C PHE A 27 -4.11 13.51 -5.80
N LYS A 28 -3.45 13.44 -4.63
CA LYS A 28 -2.00 13.61 -4.52
C LYS A 28 -1.23 12.61 -5.42
N ASN A 29 -1.64 11.35 -5.38
CA ASN A 29 -1.14 10.28 -6.22
C ASN A 29 -2.31 9.85 -7.11
N ASN A 30 -2.42 10.44 -8.30
CA ASN A 30 -3.43 10.09 -9.29
C ASN A 30 -2.95 8.94 -10.19
N GLY A 31 -3.86 8.39 -11.01
CA GLY A 31 -3.56 7.27 -11.90
C GLY A 31 -3.52 5.92 -11.19
N GLU A 32 -2.84 4.95 -11.79
CA GLU A 32 -2.76 3.59 -11.26
C GLU A 32 -1.83 3.49 -10.06
N GLN A 33 -2.31 2.79 -9.02
CA GLN A 33 -1.61 2.57 -7.75
C GLN A 33 -1.72 1.11 -7.34
N HIS A 34 -0.61 0.41 -7.30
CA HIS A 34 -0.51 -0.92 -6.72
C HIS A 34 -0.39 -0.82 -5.20
N VAL A 35 -1.31 -1.44 -4.49
CA VAL A 35 -1.33 -1.44 -3.02
C VAL A 35 -1.10 -2.86 -2.52
N THR A 36 0.08 -3.12 -2.00
CA THR A 36 0.40 -4.40 -1.35
C THR A 36 -0.39 -4.55 -0.06
N ILE A 37 -1.17 -5.60 0.02
CA ILE A 37 -1.99 -5.97 1.16
C ILE A 37 -1.53 -7.33 1.67
N TYR A 38 -1.01 -7.39 2.90
CA TYR A 38 -0.60 -8.66 3.50
C TYR A 38 -1.79 -9.42 4.05
N ASP A 39 -1.89 -10.70 3.67
CA ASP A 39 -2.91 -11.64 4.14
C ASP A 39 -2.62 -12.09 5.58
N THR A 40 -2.77 -11.15 6.51
CA THR A 40 -2.54 -11.36 7.96
C THR A 40 -3.80 -11.18 8.81
N SER A 41 -4.86 -10.68 8.19
CA SER A 41 -6.16 -10.45 8.81
C SER A 41 -7.25 -10.49 7.74
N ASN A 42 -8.53 -10.51 8.14
CA ASN A 42 -9.65 -10.52 7.19
C ASN A 42 -9.89 -9.15 6.53
N GLU A 43 -9.33 -8.09 7.09
CA GLU A 43 -9.50 -6.72 6.60
C GLU A 43 -8.17 -5.97 6.64
N ALA A 44 -7.90 -5.20 5.58
CA ALA A 44 -6.82 -4.24 5.53
C ALA A 44 -7.33 -2.88 5.08
N SER A 45 -6.60 -1.82 5.36
CA SER A 45 -6.97 -0.48 4.94
C SER A 45 -5.80 0.27 4.33
N CYS A 46 -6.11 1.15 3.38
CA CYS A 46 -5.17 2.12 2.84
C CYS A 46 -5.80 3.52 2.79
N GLU A 47 -4.96 4.54 2.77
CA GLU A 47 -5.37 5.93 2.75
C GLU A 47 -4.89 6.63 1.50
N PHE A 48 -5.79 7.40 0.88
CA PHE A 48 -5.50 8.24 -0.28
C PHE A 48 -5.72 9.69 0.08
N THR A 49 -4.81 10.55 -0.35
CA THR A 49 -4.84 11.97 0.01
C THR A 49 -5.44 12.78 -1.13
N VAL A 50 -6.46 13.57 -0.81
CA VAL A 50 -6.99 14.62 -1.65
C VAL A 50 -6.36 15.94 -1.20
N ILE A 51 -5.77 16.65 -2.14
CA ILE A 51 -5.15 17.97 -1.94
C ILE A 51 -6.11 19.06 -2.35
N ARG A 52 -6.14 20.12 -1.56
CA ARG A 52 -6.75 21.41 -1.90
C ARG A 52 -5.62 22.42 -2.06
N ALA A 53 -5.42 22.90 -3.27
CA ALA A 53 -4.43 23.92 -3.61
C ALA A 53 -5.14 25.18 -4.09
N GLY A 54 -4.43 26.31 -4.14
CA GLY A 54 -4.94 27.62 -4.50
C GLY A 54 -4.93 28.57 -3.32
N TYR A 55 -5.08 29.84 -3.59
CA TYR A 55 -5.01 30.90 -2.56
C TYR A 55 -6.35 31.12 -1.84
N ASN A 56 -7.46 31.00 -2.57
CA ASN A 56 -8.80 31.22 -2.03
C ASN A 56 -9.34 30.02 -1.21
N SER A 57 -8.43 29.31 -0.53
CA SER A 57 -8.73 28.16 0.32
C SER A 57 -9.47 28.50 1.63
N LYS A 58 -9.83 29.78 1.83
CA LYS A 58 -10.49 30.29 3.05
C LYS A 58 -12.00 30.08 3.08
N LYS A 59 -12.53 29.20 2.24
CA LYS A 59 -13.96 28.86 2.23
C LYS A 59 -14.15 27.41 2.57
N TYR A 60 -15.23 27.13 3.30
CA TYR A 60 -15.70 25.76 3.46
C TYR A 60 -15.97 25.16 2.08
N SER A 61 -15.48 23.97 1.82
CA SER A 61 -15.79 23.24 0.61
C SER A 61 -15.97 21.75 0.86
N THR A 62 -16.66 21.10 -0.07
CA THR A 62 -16.90 19.66 -0.03
C THR A 62 -16.55 19.04 -1.37
N VAL A 63 -16.17 17.77 -1.35
CA VAL A 63 -15.99 16.95 -2.55
C VAL A 63 -16.39 15.50 -2.23
N ASP A 64 -17.07 14.88 -3.18
CA ASP A 64 -17.39 13.45 -3.09
C ASP A 64 -16.33 12.62 -3.78
N VAL A 65 -16.02 11.47 -3.15
CA VAL A 65 -15.20 10.40 -3.70
C VAL A 65 -16.13 9.25 -4.07
N SER A 66 -16.26 8.96 -5.34
CA SER A 66 -17.15 7.91 -5.87
C SER A 66 -16.35 6.85 -6.60
N VAL A 67 -16.95 5.66 -6.71
CA VAL A 67 -16.41 4.59 -7.53
C VAL A 67 -16.89 4.77 -8.97
N LEU A 68 -15.99 4.65 -9.94
CA LEU A 68 -16.33 4.62 -11.35
C LEU A 68 -17.00 3.27 -11.70
N ASP A 69 -17.89 3.30 -12.67
CA ASP A 69 -18.60 2.11 -13.12
C ASP A 69 -17.78 1.22 -14.07
N ALA A 70 -18.34 0.06 -14.42
CA ALA A 70 -17.68 -0.90 -15.29
C ALA A 70 -17.43 -0.37 -16.72
N VAL A 71 -18.23 0.60 -17.20
CA VAL A 71 -18.05 1.20 -18.54
C VAL A 71 -16.77 2.04 -18.54
N ASN A 72 -16.52 2.78 -17.48
CA ASN A 72 -15.28 3.57 -17.32
C ASN A 72 -14.04 2.65 -17.26
N ILE A 73 -14.16 1.45 -16.65
CA ILE A 73 -13.05 0.48 -16.65
C ILE A 73 -12.81 -0.10 -18.05
N GLN A 74 -13.84 -0.34 -18.86
CA GLN A 74 -13.66 -0.77 -20.25
C GLN A 74 -12.90 0.30 -21.07
N ILE A 75 -13.23 1.58 -20.87
CA ILE A 75 -12.52 2.68 -21.52
C ILE A 75 -11.05 2.72 -21.06
N TYR A 76 -10.81 2.66 -19.74
CA TYR A 76 -9.47 2.61 -19.18
C TYR A 76 -8.63 1.45 -19.73
N ASN A 77 -9.21 0.23 -19.78
CA ASN A 77 -8.55 -0.94 -20.33
C ASN A 77 -8.16 -0.76 -21.80
N ALA A 78 -9.06 -0.16 -22.61
CA ALA A 78 -8.78 0.09 -24.03
C ALA A 78 -7.66 1.12 -24.24
N GLU A 79 -7.58 2.14 -23.39
CA GLU A 79 -6.56 3.20 -23.47
C GLU A 79 -5.19 2.75 -22.96
N ASN A 80 -5.15 1.80 -21.99
CA ASN A 80 -3.92 1.39 -21.32
C ASN A 80 -3.49 -0.05 -21.64
N GLU A 81 -4.18 -0.73 -22.58
CA GLU A 81 -3.89 -2.12 -22.97
C GLU A 81 -3.95 -3.10 -21.78
N THR A 82 -4.92 -2.90 -20.86
CA THR A 82 -5.12 -3.71 -19.66
C THR A 82 -6.41 -4.53 -19.75
N ASP A 83 -6.62 -5.43 -18.79
CA ASP A 83 -7.80 -6.34 -18.71
C ASP A 83 -8.48 -6.31 -17.33
N TYR A 84 -8.40 -5.19 -16.63
CA TYR A 84 -8.96 -5.05 -15.29
C TYR A 84 -10.47 -5.28 -15.24
N LYS A 85 -10.93 -5.89 -14.15
CA LYS A 85 -12.32 -5.97 -13.75
C LYS A 85 -12.59 -5.05 -12.58
N LEU A 86 -13.77 -4.46 -12.53
CA LEU A 86 -14.20 -3.67 -11.38
C LEU A 86 -14.24 -4.55 -10.13
N LEU A 87 -13.59 -4.09 -9.04
CA LEU A 87 -13.66 -4.76 -7.76
C LEU A 87 -15.11 -4.74 -7.23
N PRO A 88 -15.72 -5.88 -6.89
CA PRO A 88 -17.11 -5.93 -6.41
C PRO A 88 -17.32 -5.15 -5.12
N ASP A 89 -18.49 -4.53 -4.95
CA ASP A 89 -18.84 -3.68 -3.80
C ASP A 89 -18.73 -4.37 -2.43
N ASN A 90 -18.87 -5.71 -2.41
CA ASN A 90 -18.73 -6.49 -1.19
C ASN A 90 -17.27 -6.77 -0.80
N CYS A 91 -16.30 -6.36 -1.62
CA CYS A 91 -14.87 -6.55 -1.39
C CYS A 91 -14.18 -5.35 -0.76
N PHE A 92 -14.87 -4.20 -0.68
CA PHE A 92 -14.29 -2.98 -0.11
C PHE A 92 -15.34 -2.09 0.57
N LYS A 93 -14.87 -1.07 1.30
CA LYS A 93 -15.70 0.00 1.88
C LYS A 93 -14.90 1.30 1.91
N LEU A 94 -15.51 2.41 1.50
CA LEU A 94 -14.99 3.75 1.75
C LEU A 94 -15.51 4.28 3.08
N GLU A 95 -14.64 4.75 3.96
CA GLU A 95 -15.04 5.22 5.29
C GLU A 95 -15.75 6.57 5.23
N THR A 96 -15.22 7.51 4.47
CA THR A 96 -15.74 8.88 4.38
C THR A 96 -15.79 9.31 2.92
N PRO A 97 -16.85 8.95 2.18
CA PRO A 97 -16.92 9.23 0.75
C PRO A 97 -17.09 10.73 0.45
N THR A 98 -17.59 11.55 1.40
CA THR A 98 -17.65 12.99 1.28
C THR A 98 -16.62 13.64 2.19
N LEU A 99 -15.71 14.41 1.61
CA LEU A 99 -14.67 15.15 2.33
C LEU A 99 -15.10 16.61 2.49
N ALA A 100 -15.00 17.11 3.72
CA ALA A 100 -15.25 18.51 4.05
C ALA A 100 -13.92 19.22 4.37
N PHE A 101 -13.65 20.32 3.69
CA PHE A 101 -12.48 21.16 3.89
C PHE A 101 -12.89 22.44 4.62
N GLU A 102 -12.27 22.70 5.77
CA GLU A 102 -12.35 23.94 6.51
C GLU A 102 -11.32 24.97 5.97
N ASP A 103 -11.36 26.19 6.47
CA ASP A 103 -10.53 27.32 6.01
C ASP A 103 -9.04 27.03 5.90
N THR A 104 -8.49 26.21 6.81
CA THR A 104 -7.06 25.93 6.92
C THR A 104 -6.67 24.58 6.34
N ASP A 105 -7.64 23.79 5.90
CA ASP A 105 -7.41 22.46 5.39
C ASP A 105 -6.83 22.52 3.96
N ASN A 106 -5.62 22.02 3.79
CA ASN A 106 -4.98 21.88 2.49
C ASN A 106 -4.95 20.43 1.98
N HIS A 107 -5.35 19.47 2.82
CA HIS A 107 -5.51 18.08 2.43
C HIS A 107 -6.48 17.34 3.33
N LYS A 108 -7.11 16.32 2.78
CA LYS A 108 -7.93 15.34 3.51
C LYS A 108 -7.56 13.95 3.04
N LYS A 109 -7.83 12.97 3.88
CA LYS A 109 -7.63 11.56 3.56
C LYS A 109 -8.96 10.87 3.38
N VAL A 110 -9.07 10.04 2.37
CA VAL A 110 -10.11 9.02 2.23
C VAL A 110 -9.50 7.67 2.55
N LYS A 111 -10.17 6.90 3.37
CA LYS A 111 -9.73 5.57 3.78
C LYS A 111 -10.58 4.52 3.09
N ALA A 112 -9.92 3.58 2.42
CA ALA A 112 -10.54 2.41 1.84
C ALA A 112 -10.17 1.18 2.67
N PHE A 113 -11.18 0.39 3.02
CA PHE A 113 -11.02 -0.93 3.63
C PHE A 113 -11.20 -1.99 2.54
N PHE A 114 -10.35 -3.02 2.56
CA PHE A 114 -10.40 -4.17 1.68
C PHE A 114 -10.69 -5.42 2.48
N TYR A 115 -11.69 -6.19 2.08
CA TYR A 115 -12.05 -7.47 2.71
C TYR A 115 -11.30 -8.60 2.02
N ILE A 116 -10.17 -9.01 2.61
CA ILE A 116 -9.18 -9.91 2.01
C ILE A 116 -9.82 -11.25 1.64
N ASP A 117 -10.61 -11.85 2.53
CA ASP A 117 -11.28 -13.11 2.27
C ASP A 117 -12.21 -13.03 1.06
N LYS A 118 -12.92 -11.90 0.91
CA LYS A 118 -13.81 -11.69 -0.24
C LYS A 118 -13.06 -11.53 -1.55
N ILE A 119 -11.92 -10.84 -1.52
CA ILE A 119 -11.06 -10.69 -2.71
C ILE A 119 -10.48 -12.05 -3.10
N LYS A 120 -10.05 -12.87 -2.15
CA LYS A 120 -9.52 -14.23 -2.40
C LYS A 120 -10.55 -15.22 -2.94
N GLU A 121 -11.85 -15.00 -2.68
CA GLU A 121 -12.96 -15.78 -3.25
C GLU A 121 -13.21 -15.49 -4.74
N LEU A 122 -12.68 -14.36 -5.26
CA LEU A 122 -12.85 -13.98 -6.67
C LEU A 122 -12.02 -14.88 -7.59
N ASP A 123 -12.36 -14.84 -8.89
CA ASP A 123 -11.54 -15.50 -9.90
C ASP A 123 -10.12 -14.86 -9.98
N LYS A 124 -9.21 -15.49 -10.74
CA LYS A 124 -7.82 -15.01 -10.87
C LYS A 124 -7.68 -13.82 -11.85
N ALA A 125 -8.72 -13.03 -12.02
CA ALA A 125 -8.64 -11.82 -12.84
C ALA A 125 -7.97 -10.68 -12.08
N ASN A 126 -7.48 -9.70 -12.81
CA ASN A 126 -6.94 -8.47 -12.25
C ASN A 126 -8.10 -7.54 -11.85
N TYR A 127 -8.26 -7.26 -10.57
CA TYR A 127 -9.31 -6.40 -10.06
C TYR A 127 -8.79 -5.02 -9.72
N ILE A 128 -9.61 -3.98 -9.96
CA ILE A 128 -9.26 -2.59 -9.73
C ILE A 128 -10.41 -1.86 -9.01
N LEU A 129 -10.07 -1.01 -8.04
CA LEU A 129 -10.99 -0.08 -7.40
C LEU A 129 -10.72 1.33 -7.95
N PRO A 130 -11.54 1.81 -8.90
CA PRO A 130 -11.38 3.13 -9.50
C PRO A 130 -12.14 4.18 -8.70
N LEU A 131 -11.46 5.19 -8.19
CA LEU A 131 -12.08 6.30 -7.47
C LEU A 131 -11.99 7.59 -8.29
N VAL A 132 -13.02 8.43 -8.17
CA VAL A 132 -13.09 9.74 -8.83
C VAL A 132 -13.60 10.81 -7.88
N LEU A 133 -13.02 12.00 -7.98
CA LEU A 133 -13.53 13.21 -7.33
C LEU A 133 -14.67 13.79 -8.17
N ASN A 134 -15.79 14.09 -7.54
CA ASN A 134 -16.94 14.73 -8.17
C ASN A 134 -17.75 15.58 -7.15
N ASN A 135 -18.83 16.21 -7.60
CA ASN A 135 -19.76 16.98 -6.75
C ASN A 135 -19.03 17.94 -5.78
N SER A 136 -18.06 18.69 -6.29
CA SER A 136 -17.29 19.61 -5.48
C SER A 136 -17.83 21.04 -5.60
N SER A 137 -17.72 21.80 -4.51
CA SER A 137 -17.92 23.24 -4.52
C SER A 137 -16.69 24.03 -5.01
N ASP A 138 -15.51 23.41 -5.01
CA ASP A 138 -14.27 23.94 -5.60
C ASP A 138 -14.03 23.30 -6.97
N ASP A 139 -13.15 23.88 -7.78
CA ASP A 139 -12.73 23.28 -9.03
C ASP A 139 -12.00 21.94 -8.80
N ILE A 140 -12.19 21.00 -9.71
CA ILE A 140 -11.48 19.74 -9.70
C ILE A 140 -10.50 19.70 -10.87
N ASN A 141 -9.24 19.39 -10.60
CA ASN A 141 -8.24 19.16 -11.64
C ASN A 141 -8.61 17.91 -12.45
N ILE A 142 -8.96 18.10 -13.72
CA ILE A 142 -9.49 17.04 -14.57
C ILE A 142 -8.48 15.92 -14.82
N ASP A 143 -7.17 16.24 -14.87
CA ASP A 143 -6.10 15.28 -15.14
C ASP A 143 -5.70 14.48 -13.88
N LYS A 144 -6.10 14.96 -12.69
CA LYS A 144 -5.73 14.37 -11.40
C LYS A 144 -6.92 13.99 -10.53
N ARG A 145 -8.11 13.90 -11.12
CA ARG A 145 -9.34 13.59 -10.40
C ARG A 145 -9.59 12.10 -10.18
N GLN A 146 -8.78 11.22 -10.75
CA GLN A 146 -8.98 9.77 -10.72
C GLN A 146 -7.77 9.06 -10.14
N ILE A 147 -8.05 7.99 -9.39
CA ILE A 147 -7.07 7.03 -8.91
C ILE A 147 -7.60 5.62 -9.15
N PHE A 148 -6.75 4.73 -9.63
CA PHE A 148 -7.07 3.35 -9.97
C PHE A 148 -6.25 2.44 -9.07
N ILE A 149 -6.90 1.81 -8.09
CA ILE A 149 -6.24 1.05 -7.03
C ILE A 149 -6.29 -0.42 -7.37
N VAL A 150 -5.12 -1.03 -7.53
CA VAL A 150 -4.94 -2.48 -7.72
C VAL A 150 -4.53 -3.09 -6.39
N PRO A 151 -5.40 -3.86 -5.71
CA PRO A 151 -5.06 -4.52 -4.45
C PRO A 151 -4.26 -5.79 -4.72
N ASP A 152 -2.96 -5.78 -4.41
CA ASP A 152 -2.07 -6.93 -4.52
C ASP A 152 -2.05 -7.69 -3.19
N ILE A 153 -2.81 -8.80 -3.11
CA ILE A 153 -2.85 -9.63 -1.90
C ILE A 153 -1.63 -10.54 -1.86
N VAL A 154 -0.81 -10.38 -0.83
CA VAL A 154 0.43 -11.14 -0.62
C VAL A 154 0.35 -11.95 0.66
N THR A 155 0.50 -13.27 0.55
CA THR A 155 0.63 -14.13 1.73
C THR A 155 2.06 -14.06 2.26
N PRO A 156 2.27 -13.62 3.51
CA PRO A 156 3.59 -13.60 4.12
C PRO A 156 4.15 -15.01 4.27
N TYR A 157 5.46 -15.15 4.11
CA TYR A 157 6.15 -16.43 4.31
C TYR A 157 7.51 -16.24 4.98
N LEU A 158 7.95 -17.29 5.64
CA LEU A 158 9.29 -17.41 6.20
C LEU A 158 10.14 -18.32 5.35
N TYR A 159 11.44 -18.09 5.31
CA TYR A 159 12.38 -18.98 4.66
C TYR A 159 13.67 -19.11 5.47
N PHE A 160 14.35 -20.25 5.30
CA PHE A 160 15.69 -20.43 5.82
C PHE A 160 16.70 -19.72 4.93
N GLU A 161 17.54 -18.85 5.48
CA GLU A 161 18.57 -18.13 4.71
C GLU A 161 19.60 -19.09 4.11
N LYS A 162 19.80 -20.23 4.77
CA LYS A 162 20.65 -21.29 4.29
C LYS A 162 19.85 -22.59 4.17
N SER A 163 19.69 -23.08 2.97
CA SER A 163 19.01 -24.34 2.67
C SER A 163 20.01 -25.42 2.25
N GLY A 164 19.57 -26.68 2.26
CA GLY A 164 20.40 -27.83 1.89
C GLY A 164 21.32 -28.28 3.01
N TYR A 165 22.31 -29.13 2.64
CA TYR A 165 23.24 -29.71 3.58
C TYR A 165 24.19 -28.66 4.17
N GLN A 166 24.17 -28.51 5.51
CA GLN A 166 25.06 -27.63 6.26
C GLN A 166 25.89 -28.47 7.23
N PRO A 167 27.19 -28.75 6.93
CA PRO A 167 28.02 -29.52 7.81
C PRO A 167 28.44 -28.71 9.05
N TYR A 168 28.19 -29.26 10.22
CA TYR A 168 28.72 -28.78 11.48
C TYR A 168 29.69 -29.84 12.04
N LYS A 169 30.90 -29.45 12.45
CA LYS A 169 31.89 -30.31 13.03
C LYS A 169 32.05 -29.99 14.51
N ALA A 170 31.83 -30.98 15.37
CA ALA A 170 32.26 -30.91 16.77
C ALA A 170 33.72 -31.31 16.85
N GLU A 171 34.51 -30.58 17.65
CA GLU A 171 35.93 -30.96 17.92
C GLU A 171 35.97 -32.08 18.96
N GLU A 172 36.79 -33.09 18.70
CA GLU A 172 37.00 -34.21 19.59
C GLU A 172 37.72 -33.73 20.89
N GLY A 173 37.08 -33.94 22.06
CA GLY A 173 37.59 -33.47 23.35
C GLY A 173 37.21 -32.03 23.71
N GLY A 174 36.33 -31.40 22.91
CA GLY A 174 35.76 -30.08 23.17
C GLY A 174 34.58 -30.10 24.18
N GLU A 175 33.73 -29.06 24.12
CA GLU A 175 32.54 -28.96 24.95
C GLU A 175 31.55 -30.10 24.67
N THR A 176 30.78 -30.49 25.71
CA THR A 176 29.81 -31.58 25.63
C THR A 176 28.52 -31.18 24.88
N SER A 177 28.40 -29.92 24.56
CA SER A 177 27.27 -29.33 23.79
C SER A 177 27.76 -28.21 22.88
N PHE A 178 27.06 -27.98 21.79
CA PHE A 178 27.30 -26.84 20.91
C PHE A 178 25.97 -26.31 20.39
N ASP A 179 25.93 -24.98 20.12
CA ASP A 179 24.77 -24.31 19.59
C ASP A 179 24.82 -24.23 18.07
N ILE A 180 23.68 -24.54 17.44
CA ILE A 180 23.50 -24.33 16.00
C ILE A 180 22.52 -23.19 15.80
N THR A 181 22.96 -22.11 15.16
CA THR A 181 22.10 -21.02 14.78
C THR A 181 21.56 -21.24 13.37
N ILE A 182 20.23 -21.31 13.26
CA ILE A 182 19.54 -21.46 11.98
C ILE A 182 18.84 -20.12 11.67
N PRO A 183 19.39 -19.29 10.76
CA PRO A 183 18.77 -18.02 10.44
C PRO A 183 17.52 -18.22 9.59
N ILE A 184 16.44 -17.58 10.03
CA ILE A 184 15.13 -17.56 9.36
C ILE A 184 14.82 -16.11 9.05
N SER A 185 14.41 -15.81 7.83
CA SER A 185 14.08 -14.48 7.36
C SER A 185 12.71 -14.41 6.74
N MET A 186 12.14 -13.20 6.76
CA MET A 186 10.93 -12.82 6.06
C MET A 186 11.31 -11.80 4.96
N PRO A 187 10.90 -11.98 3.70
CA PRO A 187 11.34 -11.12 2.58
C PRO A 187 10.59 -9.78 2.50
N MET A 188 9.83 -9.41 3.53
CA MET A 188 9.01 -8.20 3.59
C MET A 188 9.13 -7.53 4.96
N GLU A 189 8.82 -6.24 5.02
CA GLU A 189 8.69 -5.53 6.30
C GLU A 189 7.56 -6.13 7.11
N ASN A 190 7.84 -6.40 8.38
CA ASN A 190 6.88 -6.96 9.32
C ASN A 190 6.58 -5.94 10.42
N ASN A 191 5.31 -5.58 10.56
CA ASN A 191 4.79 -4.71 11.62
C ASN A 191 3.63 -5.34 12.40
N TRP A 192 3.52 -6.68 12.36
CA TRP A 192 2.53 -7.47 13.09
C TRP A 192 3.20 -8.61 13.85
N ASP A 193 2.55 -9.06 14.92
CA ASP A 193 2.99 -10.24 15.69
C ASP A 193 2.57 -11.51 14.97
N PHE A 194 3.44 -12.53 14.99
CA PHE A 194 3.16 -13.86 14.48
C PHE A 194 3.92 -14.93 15.24
N ASP A 195 3.36 -16.13 15.30
CA ASP A 195 4.00 -17.31 15.84
C ASP A 195 4.53 -18.21 14.72
N CYS A 196 5.72 -18.78 14.90
CA CYS A 196 6.23 -19.82 14.02
C CYS A 196 6.70 -21.04 14.83
N THR A 197 6.57 -22.20 14.23
CA THR A 197 7.02 -23.45 14.84
C THR A 197 8.04 -24.13 13.93
N LEU A 198 9.23 -24.37 14.45
CA LEU A 198 10.23 -25.21 13.79
C LEU A 198 9.93 -26.68 14.12
N LYS A 199 9.83 -27.50 13.08
CA LYS A 199 9.62 -28.95 13.22
C LYS A 199 10.68 -29.72 12.46
N ILE A 200 11.18 -30.79 13.08
CA ILE A 200 11.99 -31.79 12.39
C ILE A 200 11.04 -32.58 11.49
N ASN A 201 11.45 -32.78 10.23
CA ASN A 201 10.69 -33.55 9.25
C ASN A 201 11.51 -34.76 8.79
N PRO A 202 11.26 -35.97 9.33
CA PRO A 202 11.95 -37.19 8.96
C PRO A 202 11.81 -37.59 7.47
N GLU A 203 10.66 -37.26 6.85
CA GLU A 203 10.38 -37.55 5.44
C GLU A 203 11.33 -36.80 4.51
N LEU A 204 11.65 -35.53 4.85
CA LEU A 204 12.62 -34.74 4.09
C LEU A 204 14.03 -35.33 4.19
N LEU A 205 14.42 -35.91 5.35
CA LEU A 205 15.70 -36.59 5.50
C LEU A 205 15.77 -37.84 4.65
N THR A 206 14.71 -38.65 4.64
CA THR A 206 14.62 -39.86 3.79
C THR A 206 14.74 -39.47 2.30
N ALA A 207 13.97 -38.46 1.84
CA ALA A 207 14.02 -37.98 0.47
C ALA A 207 15.41 -37.41 0.09
N TYR A 208 16.07 -36.74 1.02
CA TYR A 208 17.43 -36.24 0.83
C TYR A 208 18.43 -37.36 0.67
N ASN A 209 18.39 -38.39 1.55
CA ASN A 209 19.27 -39.57 1.49
C ASN A 209 19.11 -40.31 0.17
N GLU A 210 17.88 -40.56 -0.27
CA GLU A 210 17.59 -41.22 -1.55
C GLU A 210 18.16 -40.42 -2.74
N THR A 211 17.94 -39.13 -2.78
CA THR A 211 18.35 -38.25 -3.89
C THR A 211 19.87 -38.11 -3.97
N ASN A 212 20.54 -38.05 -2.82
CA ASN A 212 21.97 -37.76 -2.74
C ASN A 212 22.84 -39.02 -2.45
N HIS A 213 22.23 -40.22 -2.41
CA HIS A 213 22.90 -41.46 -2.06
C HIS A 213 23.65 -41.34 -0.72
N ALA A 214 23.00 -40.67 0.25
CA ALA A 214 23.53 -40.46 1.59
C ALA A 214 22.84 -41.38 2.60
N ASP A 215 23.42 -41.50 3.79
CA ASP A 215 22.94 -42.36 4.88
C ASP A 215 22.98 -41.56 6.21
N PHE A 216 22.26 -40.43 6.22
CA PHE A 216 22.15 -39.61 7.42
C PHE A 216 21.01 -40.11 8.31
N GLU A 217 21.21 -40.08 9.62
CA GLU A 217 20.20 -40.39 10.63
C GLU A 217 19.79 -39.17 11.40
N LEU A 218 18.56 -39.17 11.94
CA LEU A 218 18.14 -38.17 12.89
C LEU A 218 18.96 -38.25 14.17
N LEU A 219 19.26 -37.10 14.75
CA LEU A 219 19.82 -37.06 16.10
C LEU A 219 18.81 -37.68 17.07
N PRO A 220 19.27 -38.52 18.03
CA PRO A 220 18.40 -39.09 19.03
C PRO A 220 17.76 -37.99 19.90
N ASP A 221 16.50 -38.21 20.28
CA ASP A 221 15.83 -37.37 21.28
C ASP A 221 16.55 -37.53 22.64
N ASN A 222 16.91 -36.42 23.29
CA ASN A 222 17.50 -36.39 24.61
C ASN A 222 16.47 -36.06 25.68
#